data_d69ddde4df65f3d6b16c08e64824f0a0
#
_entry.id   d69ddde4df65f3d6b16c08e64824f0a0
#
_cell.length_a   1.000
_cell.length_b   1.000
_cell.length_c   1.000
_cell.angle_alpha   90.00
_cell.angle_beta   90.00
_cell.angle_gamma   90.00
#
_symmetry.space_group_name_H-M   'P 1'
#
loop_
_entity.id
_entity.type
_entity.pdbx_description
1 polymer ?
#
loop_
_entity_poly.entity_id
_entity_poly.type
_entity_poly.pdbx_seq_one_letter_code
_entity_poly.pdbx_strand_id
1 'polypeptide(L)'
;VKYRIAVALFGVMFAASAAHARDTINDYPIESALKSEPGKLDDGVALYFGEQAHPRVIKSYGSFATNKKTNSFGKSDEAACQHVFLSAVIELQARARKEGGNAVIGIKSNYRNVLRSSATEFTCGAGAVMAGAALTGEVVTLKP
;
A
#
# COMPACT_ATOMS: atom_id res chain seq x y z
N VAL A 1 -20.08 46.15 58.07
CA VAL A 1 -18.91 45.83 57.25
C VAL A 1 -19.30 44.74 56.24
N LYS A 2 -19.40 45.10 54.94
CA LYS A 2 -19.76 44.16 53.88
C LYS A 2 -18.49 43.69 53.22
N TYR A 3 -18.13 42.42 53.43
CA TYR A 3 -17.05 41.76 52.72
C TYR A 3 -17.57 41.26 51.38
N ARG A 4 -17.06 41.83 50.27
CA ARG A 4 -17.26 41.33 48.93
C ARG A 4 -16.17 40.33 48.63
N ILE A 5 -16.52 39.05 48.62
CA ILE A 5 -15.63 37.98 48.18
C ILE A 5 -15.65 37.96 46.64
N ALA A 6 -14.56 38.37 46.02
CA ALA A 6 -14.37 38.22 44.59
C ALA A 6 -13.84 36.80 44.33
N VAL A 7 -14.69 35.94 43.76
CA VAL A 7 -14.29 34.64 43.29
C VAL A 7 -13.66 34.83 41.89
N ALA A 8 -12.32 34.71 41.85
CA ALA A 8 -11.60 34.67 40.59
C ALA A 8 -11.72 33.26 40.00
N LEU A 9 -12.53 33.10 38.95
CA LEU A 9 -12.56 31.89 38.14
C LEU A 9 -11.29 31.84 37.26
N PHE A 10 -10.34 31.01 37.65
CA PHE A 10 -9.22 30.64 36.81
C PHE A 10 -9.73 29.64 35.77
N GLY A 11 -10.01 30.11 34.55
CA GLY A 11 -10.29 29.26 33.39
C GLY A 11 -9.00 28.59 32.93
N VAL A 12 -8.85 27.31 33.21
CA VAL A 12 -7.79 26.49 32.62
C VAL A 12 -8.17 26.23 31.17
N MET A 13 -7.56 26.97 30.25
CA MET A 13 -7.62 26.64 28.82
C MET A 13 -6.81 25.38 28.58
N PHE A 14 -7.47 24.25 28.42
CA PHE A 14 -6.88 23.05 27.81
C PHE A 14 -6.66 23.35 26.33
N ALA A 15 -5.43 23.69 25.96
CA ALA A 15 -5.02 23.65 24.55
C ALA A 15 -4.97 22.18 24.12
N ALA A 16 -6.02 21.73 23.47
CA ALA A 16 -6.01 20.44 22.81
C ALA A 16 -5.02 20.53 21.65
N SER A 17 -3.81 20.03 21.87
CA SER A 17 -2.85 19.79 20.80
C SER A 17 -3.44 18.72 19.90
N ALA A 18 -3.91 19.12 18.73
CA ALA A 18 -4.29 18.18 17.68
C ALA A 18 -3.00 17.43 17.27
N ALA A 19 -2.80 16.23 17.83
CA ALA A 19 -1.75 15.34 17.37
C ALA A 19 -2.13 14.89 15.95
N HIS A 20 -1.50 15.50 14.95
CA HIS A 20 -1.62 15.04 13.57
C HIS A 20 -0.88 13.71 13.48
N ALA A 21 -1.60 12.64 13.13
CA ALA A 21 -0.99 11.35 12.84
C ALA A 21 -0.04 11.52 11.65
N ARG A 22 1.22 11.08 11.81
CA ARG A 22 2.21 11.06 10.71
C ARG A 22 1.72 10.15 9.60
N ASP A 23 1.77 10.62 8.38
CA ASP A 23 1.54 9.84 7.17
C ASP A 23 2.54 10.30 6.10
N THR A 24 3.66 9.57 6.02
CA THR A 24 4.71 9.84 5.06
C THR A 24 4.48 9.01 3.81
N ILE A 25 4.24 9.67 2.68
CA ILE A 25 4.02 9.01 1.39
C ILE A 25 5.31 9.06 0.61
N ASN A 26 5.89 7.90 0.32
CA ASN A 26 7.12 7.75 -0.45
C ASN A 26 6.98 6.64 -1.49
N ASP A 27 7.88 6.71 -2.48
CA ASP A 27 8.06 5.64 -3.46
C ASP A 27 9.26 4.78 -3.07
N TYR A 28 9.14 3.47 -3.26
CA TYR A 28 10.18 2.48 -2.94
C TYR A 28 10.39 1.52 -4.09
N PRO A 29 11.62 0.95 -4.22
CA PRO A 29 11.93 0.02 -5.29
C PRO A 29 11.07 -1.27 -5.22
N ILE A 30 10.42 -1.60 -6.33
CA ILE A 30 9.64 -2.85 -6.48
C ILE A 30 10.53 -4.07 -6.31
N GLU A 31 11.70 -4.08 -6.95
CA GLU A 31 12.60 -5.24 -6.94
C GLU A 31 13.04 -5.61 -5.52
N SER A 32 13.39 -4.64 -4.70
CA SER A 32 13.78 -4.87 -3.30
C SER A 32 12.61 -5.45 -2.50
N ALA A 33 11.40 -4.94 -2.71
CA ALA A 33 10.21 -5.43 -2.03
C ALA A 33 9.86 -6.87 -2.43
N LEU A 34 9.94 -7.22 -3.71
CA LEU A 34 9.67 -8.58 -4.18
C LEU A 34 10.66 -9.61 -3.61
N LYS A 35 11.88 -9.19 -3.31
CA LYS A 35 12.94 -10.04 -2.72
C LYS A 35 12.95 -10.02 -1.19
N SER A 36 12.18 -9.16 -0.54
CA SER A 36 12.22 -8.96 0.91
C SER A 36 11.82 -10.20 1.71
N GLU A 37 10.91 -11.00 1.19
CA GLU A 37 10.45 -12.26 1.81
C GLU A 37 10.50 -13.39 0.78
N PRO A 38 11.64 -14.11 0.66
CA PRO A 38 11.81 -15.18 -0.31
C PRO A 38 10.77 -16.30 -0.14
N GLY A 39 10.28 -16.82 -1.26
CA GLY A 39 9.33 -17.93 -1.29
C GLY A 39 7.87 -17.56 -1.01
N LYS A 40 7.54 -16.28 -0.89
CA LYS A 40 6.16 -15.83 -0.69
C LYS A 40 5.38 -15.64 -1.99
N LEU A 41 6.05 -15.34 -3.08
CA LEU A 41 5.42 -15.15 -4.38
C LEU A 41 5.01 -16.48 -5.02
N ASP A 42 3.93 -16.43 -5.79
CA ASP A 42 3.49 -17.55 -6.63
C ASP A 42 4.24 -17.52 -7.96
N ASP A 43 5.19 -18.44 -8.15
CA ASP A 43 6.00 -18.54 -9.37
C ASP A 43 5.16 -18.89 -10.62
N GLY A 44 3.94 -19.37 -10.44
CA GLY A 44 3.03 -19.69 -11.54
C GLY A 44 2.18 -18.50 -12.01
N VAL A 45 2.34 -17.33 -11.41
CA VAL A 45 1.66 -16.10 -11.81
C VAL A 45 2.68 -14.99 -12.04
N ALA A 46 2.92 -14.66 -13.30
CA ALA A 46 3.86 -13.61 -13.68
C ALA A 46 3.32 -12.21 -13.33
N LEU A 47 4.22 -11.30 -13.01
CA LEU A 47 3.92 -9.94 -12.60
C LEU A 47 4.59 -8.94 -13.55
N TYR A 48 3.80 -7.98 -14.05
CA TYR A 48 4.28 -6.91 -14.92
C TYR A 48 3.78 -5.56 -14.39
N PHE A 49 4.73 -4.71 -14.01
CA PHE A 49 4.46 -3.43 -13.39
C PHE A 49 4.51 -2.28 -14.41
N GLY A 50 3.55 -1.36 -14.29
CA GLY A 50 3.46 -0.21 -15.17
C GLY A 50 3.33 -0.62 -16.63
N GLU A 51 4.24 -0.15 -17.45
CA GLU A 51 4.26 -0.43 -18.90
C GLU A 51 5.29 -1.48 -19.29
N GLN A 52 5.71 -2.35 -18.37
CA GLN A 52 6.61 -3.46 -18.69
C GLN A 52 6.04 -4.30 -19.84
N ALA A 53 6.91 -4.64 -20.79
CA ALA A 53 6.55 -5.52 -21.89
C ALA A 53 6.21 -6.93 -21.37
N HIS A 54 5.20 -7.53 -21.94
CA HIS A 54 4.74 -8.87 -21.61
C HIS A 54 4.33 -9.62 -22.89
N PRO A 55 4.23 -10.96 -22.85
CA PRO A 55 3.69 -11.74 -23.94
C PRO A 55 2.27 -11.33 -24.30
N ARG A 56 1.80 -11.74 -25.47
CA ARG A 56 0.46 -11.42 -25.95
C ARG A 56 -0.62 -11.95 -24.99
N VAL A 57 -1.60 -11.10 -24.69
CA VAL A 57 -2.78 -11.46 -23.90
C VAL A 57 -3.69 -12.35 -24.75
N ILE A 58 -3.99 -13.56 -24.25
CA ILE A 58 -4.98 -14.48 -24.86
C ILE A 58 -6.37 -14.15 -24.32
N LYS A 59 -6.48 -13.92 -23.02
CA LYS A 59 -7.74 -13.64 -22.32
C LYS A 59 -7.53 -12.65 -21.20
N SER A 60 -8.44 -11.71 -21.06
CA SER A 60 -8.52 -10.80 -19.91
C SER A 60 -9.68 -11.20 -19.00
N TYR A 61 -9.43 -11.15 -17.69
CA TYR A 61 -10.45 -11.37 -16.66
C TYR A 61 -10.87 -10.08 -15.98
N GLY A 62 -10.31 -8.96 -16.43
CA GLY A 62 -10.59 -7.64 -15.89
C GLY A 62 -9.55 -7.14 -14.88
N SER A 63 -9.78 -5.91 -14.43
CA SER A 63 -8.91 -5.24 -13.46
C SER A 63 -9.39 -5.48 -12.04
N PHE A 64 -8.43 -5.70 -11.14
CA PHE A 64 -8.68 -5.91 -9.72
C PHE A 64 -7.83 -4.94 -8.90
N ALA A 65 -8.35 -4.56 -7.76
CA ALA A 65 -7.68 -3.68 -6.82
C ALA A 65 -7.41 -4.40 -5.50
N THR A 66 -6.27 -4.09 -4.88
CA THR A 66 -5.93 -4.53 -3.54
C THR A 66 -5.59 -3.33 -2.68
N ASN A 67 -5.90 -3.41 -1.39
CA ASN A 67 -5.55 -2.41 -0.41
C ASN A 67 -5.14 -3.14 0.86
N LYS A 68 -3.86 -3.05 1.21
CA LYS A 68 -3.28 -3.73 2.37
C LYS A 68 -2.73 -2.73 3.35
N LYS A 69 -2.83 -3.10 4.62
CA LYS A 69 -2.23 -2.38 5.74
C LYS A 69 -1.45 -3.34 6.61
N THR A 70 -0.39 -2.86 7.22
CA THR A 70 0.42 -3.61 8.18
C THR A 70 0.79 -2.74 9.36
N ASN A 71 1.15 -3.38 10.47
CA ASN A 71 1.72 -2.71 11.63
C ASN A 71 3.14 -2.24 11.29
N SER A 72 3.42 -0.96 11.47
CA SER A 72 4.74 -0.35 11.25
C SER A 72 5.45 0.02 12.55
N PHE A 73 4.82 -0.21 13.70
CA PHE A 73 5.41 0.12 15.00
C PHE A 73 6.75 -0.61 15.23
N GLY A 74 7.80 0.16 15.55
CA GLY A 74 9.13 -0.38 15.77
C GLY A 74 9.87 -0.83 14.51
N LYS A 75 9.33 -0.56 13.31
CA LYS A 75 9.94 -0.87 12.02
C LYS A 75 10.30 0.41 11.27
N SER A 76 11.28 0.32 10.37
CA SER A 76 11.51 1.39 9.40
C SER A 76 10.32 1.49 8.45
N ASP A 77 10.08 2.69 7.91
CA ASP A 77 9.04 2.89 6.91
C ASP A 77 9.27 1.99 5.68
N GLU A 78 10.53 1.86 5.24
CA GLU A 78 10.88 1.00 4.12
C GLU A 78 10.54 -0.47 4.38
N ALA A 79 10.92 -1.01 5.54
CA ALA A 79 10.63 -2.41 5.88
C ALA A 79 9.12 -2.68 5.96
N ALA A 80 8.36 -1.80 6.59
CA ALA A 80 6.90 -1.90 6.65
C ALA A 80 6.27 -1.78 5.26
N CYS A 81 6.77 -0.88 4.42
CA CYS A 81 6.29 -0.67 3.06
C CYS A 81 6.61 -1.85 2.14
N GLN A 82 7.79 -2.46 2.24
CA GLN A 82 8.13 -3.68 1.49
C GLN A 82 7.18 -4.83 1.85
N HIS A 83 6.93 -5.03 3.13
CA HIS A 83 6.03 -6.09 3.61
C HIS A 83 4.59 -5.88 3.13
N VAL A 84 4.04 -4.68 3.27
CA VAL A 84 2.65 -4.40 2.88
C VAL A 84 2.46 -4.42 1.35
N PHE A 85 3.46 -3.97 0.60
CA PHE A 85 3.46 -4.07 -0.86
C PHE A 85 3.45 -5.54 -1.30
N LEU A 86 4.34 -6.36 -0.73
CA LEU A 86 4.39 -7.79 -1.03
C LEU A 86 3.04 -8.47 -0.73
N SER A 87 2.41 -8.12 0.39
CA SER A 87 1.07 -8.63 0.74
C SER A 87 0.02 -8.26 -0.31
N ALA A 88 0.07 -7.05 -0.86
CA ALA A 88 -0.84 -6.61 -1.91
C ALA A 88 -0.58 -7.35 -3.23
N VAL A 89 0.68 -7.58 -3.59
CA VAL A 89 1.07 -8.36 -4.77
C VAL A 89 0.60 -9.82 -4.66
N ILE A 90 0.82 -10.45 -3.51
CA ILE A 90 0.37 -11.84 -3.26
C ILE A 90 -1.15 -11.96 -3.44
N GLU A 91 -1.91 -10.97 -3.00
CA GLU A 91 -3.37 -10.97 -3.19
C GLU A 91 -3.76 -10.84 -4.66
N LEU A 92 -3.05 -10.03 -5.46
CA LEU A 92 -3.26 -10.00 -6.91
C LEU A 92 -2.94 -11.35 -7.56
N GLN A 93 -1.87 -12.03 -7.15
CA GLN A 93 -1.55 -13.37 -7.64
C GLN A 93 -2.62 -14.40 -7.26
N ALA A 94 -3.12 -14.36 -6.02
CA ALA A 94 -4.20 -15.22 -5.57
C ALA A 94 -5.49 -14.97 -6.38
N ARG A 95 -5.77 -13.72 -6.71
CA ARG A 95 -6.88 -13.36 -7.57
C ARG A 95 -6.70 -13.93 -9.00
N ALA A 96 -5.51 -13.82 -9.55
CA ALA A 96 -5.21 -14.41 -10.86
C ALA A 96 -5.45 -15.92 -10.87
N ARG A 97 -5.01 -16.62 -9.84
CA ARG A 97 -5.28 -18.06 -9.68
C ARG A 97 -6.77 -18.38 -9.65
N LYS A 98 -7.52 -17.62 -8.87
CA LYS A 98 -8.96 -17.79 -8.72
C LYS A 98 -9.70 -17.60 -10.05
N GLU A 99 -9.29 -16.63 -10.85
CA GLU A 99 -9.89 -16.35 -12.16
C GLU A 99 -9.42 -17.31 -13.27
N GLY A 100 -8.35 -18.06 -13.04
CA GLY A 100 -7.75 -18.97 -14.04
C GLY A 100 -6.71 -18.29 -14.93
N GLY A 101 -6.20 -17.12 -14.54
CA GLY A 101 -5.12 -16.42 -15.22
C GLY A 101 -3.74 -16.92 -14.82
N ASN A 102 -2.73 -16.56 -15.59
CA ASN A 102 -1.33 -16.86 -15.35
C ASN A 102 -0.43 -15.63 -15.17
N ALA A 103 -1.02 -14.45 -15.19
CA ALA A 103 -0.30 -13.20 -15.02
C ALA A 103 -1.19 -12.07 -14.52
N VAL A 104 -0.55 -11.06 -13.93
CA VAL A 104 -1.12 -9.75 -13.65
C VAL A 104 -0.26 -8.73 -14.38
N ILE A 105 -0.89 -7.93 -15.23
CA ILE A 105 -0.22 -6.91 -16.05
C ILE A 105 -0.68 -5.51 -15.67
N GLY A 106 0.11 -4.50 -16.08
CA GLY A 106 -0.22 -3.10 -15.84
C GLY A 106 -0.40 -2.77 -14.37
N ILE A 107 0.35 -3.44 -13.49
CA ILE A 107 0.24 -3.21 -12.04
C ILE A 107 0.68 -1.78 -11.71
N LYS A 108 -0.18 -1.04 -11.02
CA LYS A 108 0.03 0.35 -10.64
C LYS A 108 -0.27 0.55 -9.17
N SER A 109 0.42 1.49 -8.56
CA SER A 109 0.03 2.00 -7.24
C SER A 109 -1.25 2.84 -7.36
N ASN A 110 -2.13 2.67 -6.39
CA ASN A 110 -3.39 3.44 -6.27
C ASN A 110 -3.63 3.87 -4.81
N TYR A 111 -2.58 4.27 -4.14
CA TYR A 111 -2.66 4.71 -2.75
C TYR A 111 -3.48 6.00 -2.65
N ARG A 112 -4.50 5.97 -1.77
CA ARG A 112 -5.49 7.06 -1.63
C ARG A 112 -6.17 7.48 -2.95
N ASN A 113 -6.38 6.52 -3.85
CA ASN A 113 -6.96 6.73 -5.18
C ASN A 113 -6.12 7.66 -6.09
N VAL A 114 -4.83 7.80 -5.81
CA VAL A 114 -3.86 8.46 -6.69
C VAL A 114 -3.13 7.39 -7.49
N LEU A 115 -3.50 7.27 -8.76
CA LEU A 115 -2.93 6.27 -9.65
C LEU A 115 -1.52 6.68 -10.09
N ARG A 116 -0.54 5.81 -9.86
CA ARG A 116 0.85 5.98 -10.31
C ARG A 116 1.34 4.74 -11.03
N SER A 117 1.71 4.91 -12.30
CA SER A 117 2.30 3.86 -13.12
C SER A 117 3.82 3.96 -13.06
N SER A 118 4.48 2.89 -12.66
CA SER A 118 5.94 2.78 -12.68
C SER A 118 6.34 1.31 -12.83
N ALA A 119 7.35 1.05 -13.65
CA ALA A 119 7.93 -0.28 -13.79
C ALA A 119 8.93 -0.61 -12.66
N THR A 120 9.38 0.38 -11.88
CA THR A 120 10.50 0.25 -10.95
C THR A 120 10.16 0.59 -9.50
N GLU A 121 9.12 1.39 -9.26
CA GLU A 121 8.77 1.89 -7.93
C GLU A 121 7.29 1.71 -7.61
N PHE A 122 6.97 1.57 -6.33
CA PHE A 122 5.61 1.59 -5.80
C PHE A 122 5.45 2.67 -4.75
N THR A 123 4.24 3.17 -4.59
CA THR A 123 3.88 4.17 -3.59
C THR A 123 3.37 3.52 -2.31
N CYS A 124 3.84 3.97 -1.17
CA CYS A 124 3.40 3.52 0.14
C CYS A 124 3.23 4.70 1.09
N GLY A 125 2.21 4.63 1.93
CA GLY A 125 2.04 5.54 3.06
C GLY A 125 2.44 4.86 4.36
N ALA A 126 3.30 5.53 5.14
CA ALA A 126 3.76 5.01 6.41
C ALA A 126 3.55 6.01 7.55
N GLY A 127 2.95 5.54 8.63
CA GLY A 127 2.76 6.25 9.88
C GLY A 127 3.55 5.61 11.02
N ALA A 128 3.38 6.15 12.22
CA ALA A 128 4.04 5.63 13.42
C ALA A 128 3.58 4.19 13.78
N VAL A 129 2.36 3.81 13.42
CA VAL A 129 1.71 2.55 13.80
C VAL A 129 1.33 1.69 12.59
N MET A 130 0.97 2.31 11.47
CA MET A 130 0.44 1.63 10.28
C MET A 130 1.16 2.06 9.02
N ALA A 131 1.38 1.11 8.12
CA ALA A 131 1.76 1.37 6.73
C ALA A 131 0.73 0.76 5.78
N GLY A 132 0.56 1.38 4.61
CA GLY A 132 -0.43 0.95 3.63
C GLY A 132 0.09 1.04 2.20
N ALA A 133 -0.30 0.06 1.39
CA ALA A 133 -0.12 0.06 -0.05
C ALA A 133 -1.40 -0.38 -0.75
N ALA A 134 -1.71 0.27 -1.84
CA ALA A 134 -2.84 -0.08 -2.69
C ALA A 134 -2.35 -0.27 -4.13
N LEU A 135 -2.79 -1.33 -4.77
CA LEU A 135 -2.43 -1.68 -6.13
C LEU A 135 -3.68 -1.93 -6.99
N THR A 136 -3.55 -1.70 -8.26
CA THR A 136 -4.47 -2.19 -9.28
C THR A 136 -3.69 -3.01 -10.31
N GLY A 137 -4.34 -3.97 -10.94
CA GLY A 137 -3.72 -4.75 -12.00
C GLY A 137 -4.77 -5.50 -12.81
N GLU A 138 -4.46 -5.80 -14.05
CA GLU A 138 -5.31 -6.60 -14.91
C GLU A 138 -4.88 -8.07 -14.85
N VAL A 139 -5.81 -8.93 -14.50
CA VAL A 139 -5.62 -10.39 -14.51
C VAL A 139 -5.84 -10.92 -15.92
N VAL A 140 -4.86 -11.63 -16.42
CA VAL A 140 -4.86 -12.14 -17.79
C VAL A 140 -4.32 -13.56 -17.87
N THR A 141 -4.60 -14.22 -19.00
CA THR A 141 -3.81 -15.36 -19.51
C THR A 141 -2.93 -14.85 -20.63
N LEU A 142 -1.63 -15.00 -20.49
CA LEU A 142 -0.64 -14.69 -21.50
C LEU A 142 -0.30 -15.92 -22.32
N LYS A 143 0.08 -15.71 -23.58
CA LYS A 143 0.61 -16.76 -24.43
C LYS A 143 1.91 -17.31 -23.83
N PRO A 144 2.07 -18.64 -23.79
CA PRO A 144 3.32 -19.27 -23.32
C PRO A 144 4.54 -18.84 -24.14
#